data_441528d835de0552cbe7ad6d297ad1a5
#
_entry.id   441528d835de0552cbe7ad6d297ad1a5
#
_cell.length_a   1.000
_cell.length_b   1.000
_cell.length_c   1.000
_cell.angle_alpha   90.00
_cell.angle_beta   90.00
_cell.angle_gamma   90.00
#
_symmetry.space_group_name_H-M   'P 1'
#
loop_
_entity.id
_entity.type
_entity.pdbx_description
1 polymer ?
#
loop_
_entity_poly.entity_id
_entity_poly.type
_entity_poly.pdbx_seq_one_letter_code
_entity_poly.pdbx_strand_id
1 'polypeptide(L)'
;MAQKKQETALTGLSDKEVLISREKHGTNLLTPPKRPSMWKLYLEKFRDPVIRILLVAAFFSLVISIIENEYAETIGIFFAIFLATGIGFYFEYDANKKFDLLNAVGEETPVTVIRNGKVREIPRKEIVVGDIVVLNTGEEIPADGILLEAISLQVNESNLTGELMVNKTINEKLFDEEATYPSNEVMRGTTVVDGHGIMKVERVGDSTEIGKVARQATEQSEEETPLNIQLTKLAGFIGKIGFTIATLTFIVFTAKDLYSYLNVNEITDWHGWMAIARIVLKYFMMAVTLIVVAVPEGLPM
;
A
#
# COMPACT_ATOMS: atom_id res chain seq x y z
N MET A 1 29.57 -43.46 6.39
CA MET A 1 28.77 -42.45 7.08
C MET A 1 28.23 -41.37 6.11
N ALA A 2 28.98 -40.90 5.11
CA ALA A 2 28.55 -39.92 4.11
C ALA A 2 27.36 -40.35 3.25
N GLN A 3 27.38 -41.59 2.73
CA GLN A 3 26.29 -42.17 1.92
C GLN A 3 24.94 -42.21 2.70
N LYS A 4 24.98 -42.61 3.98
CA LYS A 4 23.77 -42.68 4.82
C LYS A 4 23.17 -41.28 5.13
N LYS A 5 24.03 -40.24 5.12
CA LYS A 5 23.60 -38.83 5.30
C LYS A 5 22.97 -38.26 4.02
N GLN A 6 23.43 -38.75 2.85
CA GLN A 6 22.90 -38.34 1.54
C GLN A 6 21.54 -39.01 1.22
N GLU A 7 21.38 -40.31 1.57
CA GLU A 7 20.09 -41.00 1.45
C GLU A 7 19.01 -40.44 2.36
N THR A 8 19.39 -40.01 3.58
CA THR A 8 18.44 -39.35 4.51
C THR A 8 18.06 -37.96 4.02
N ALA A 9 18.91 -37.24 3.25
CA ALA A 9 18.64 -35.96 2.69
C ALA A 9 17.54 -35.97 1.61
N LEU A 10 17.47 -37.05 0.82
CA LEU A 10 16.49 -37.19 -0.27
C LEU A 10 15.13 -37.75 0.19
N THR A 11 14.99 -38.27 1.41
CA THR A 11 13.69 -38.72 1.95
C THR A 11 12.79 -37.57 2.41
N GLY A 12 13.37 -36.41 2.68
CA GLY A 12 12.64 -35.24 3.18
C GLY A 12 12.06 -35.46 4.58
N LEU A 13 11.33 -34.45 5.07
CA LEU A 13 10.71 -34.46 6.40
C LEU A 13 9.51 -35.41 6.46
N SER A 14 9.33 -36.07 7.62
CA SER A 14 8.09 -36.76 7.96
C SER A 14 7.02 -35.75 8.39
N ASP A 15 5.73 -36.11 8.35
CA ASP A 15 4.62 -35.24 8.72
C ASP A 15 4.74 -34.74 10.19
N LYS A 16 5.33 -35.53 11.08
CA LYS A 16 5.62 -35.12 12.46
C LYS A 16 6.72 -34.06 12.53
N GLU A 17 7.80 -34.23 11.77
CA GLU A 17 8.91 -33.27 11.71
C GLU A 17 8.46 -31.95 11.08
N VAL A 18 7.55 -31.97 10.10
CA VAL A 18 6.94 -30.77 9.51
C VAL A 18 6.20 -29.96 10.57
N LEU A 19 5.41 -30.60 11.45
CA LEU A 19 4.70 -29.91 12.54
C LEU A 19 5.68 -29.29 13.54
N ILE A 20 6.71 -30.02 13.95
CA ILE A 20 7.76 -29.54 14.86
C ILE A 20 8.51 -28.35 14.24
N SER A 21 8.89 -28.45 12.95
CA SER A 21 9.58 -27.37 12.25
C SER A 21 8.68 -26.11 12.13
N ARG A 22 7.39 -26.30 11.82
CA ARG A 22 6.43 -25.19 11.74
C ARG A 22 6.25 -24.49 13.08
N GLU A 23 6.20 -25.23 14.17
CA GLU A 23 6.08 -24.65 15.52
C GLU A 23 7.33 -23.87 15.91
N LYS A 24 8.53 -24.36 15.52
CA LYS A 24 9.81 -23.75 15.86
C LYS A 24 10.19 -22.55 14.99
N HIS A 25 9.93 -22.62 13.69
CA HIS A 25 10.42 -21.67 12.70
C HIS A 25 9.30 -20.84 12.03
N GLY A 26 8.03 -21.15 12.32
CA GLY A 26 6.87 -20.48 11.72
C GLY A 26 6.51 -21.03 10.34
N THR A 27 5.69 -20.27 9.63
CA THR A 27 5.21 -20.55 8.28
C THR A 27 5.99 -19.72 7.25
N ASN A 28 5.97 -20.14 5.99
CA ASN A 28 6.62 -19.41 4.89
C ASN A 28 5.77 -18.22 4.40
N LEU A 29 5.17 -17.45 5.33
CA LEU A 29 4.44 -16.23 5.03
C LEU A 29 5.28 -15.02 5.37
N LEU A 30 5.24 -14.00 4.52
CA LEU A 30 5.77 -12.68 4.85
C LEU A 30 4.74 -11.92 5.69
N THR A 31 5.20 -11.30 6.77
CA THR A 31 4.31 -10.47 7.59
C THR A 31 3.86 -9.24 6.80
N PRO A 32 2.56 -9.08 6.53
CA PRO A 32 2.08 -7.91 5.81
C PRO A 32 2.35 -6.63 6.62
N PRO A 33 2.55 -5.49 5.97
CA PRO A 33 2.75 -4.21 6.64
C PRO A 33 1.56 -3.90 7.56
N LYS A 34 1.85 -3.32 8.75
CA LYS A 34 0.82 -2.96 9.72
C LYS A 34 -0.12 -1.92 9.13
N ARG A 35 -1.38 -2.28 8.99
CA ARG A 35 -2.41 -1.39 8.46
C ARG A 35 -3.03 -0.54 9.55
N PRO A 36 -3.39 0.71 9.23
CA PRO A 36 -4.16 1.52 10.15
C PRO A 36 -5.54 0.89 10.39
N SER A 37 -6.07 1.06 11.60
CA SER A 37 -7.45 0.65 11.94
C SER A 37 -8.45 1.34 10.99
N MET A 38 -9.58 0.67 10.68
CA MET A 38 -10.67 1.21 9.84
C MET A 38 -11.12 2.60 10.30
N TRP A 39 -11.22 2.82 11.61
CA TRP A 39 -11.57 4.12 12.17
C TRP A 39 -10.48 5.18 11.91
N LYS A 40 -9.21 4.80 11.98
CA LYS A 40 -8.11 5.70 11.67
C LYS A 40 -8.12 6.08 10.19
N LEU A 41 -8.34 5.10 9.31
CA LEU A 41 -8.46 5.30 7.87
C LEU A 41 -9.60 6.29 7.53
N TYR A 42 -10.77 6.12 8.16
CA TYR A 42 -11.89 7.05 7.97
C TYR A 42 -11.60 8.45 8.51
N LEU A 43 -10.99 8.54 9.71
CA LEU A 43 -10.64 9.83 10.32
C LEU A 43 -9.54 10.58 9.54
N GLU A 44 -8.66 9.87 8.84
CA GLU A 44 -7.66 10.49 7.97
C GLU A 44 -8.28 11.29 6.82
N LYS A 45 -9.49 10.93 6.34
CA LYS A 45 -10.22 11.70 5.34
C LYS A 45 -10.53 13.13 5.80
N PHE A 46 -10.70 13.35 7.10
CA PHE A 46 -10.93 14.69 7.68
C PHE A 46 -9.64 15.54 7.75
N ARG A 47 -8.49 14.99 7.40
CA ARG A 47 -7.24 15.76 7.26
C ARG A 47 -7.14 16.46 5.91
N ASP A 48 -7.96 16.06 4.94
CA ASP A 48 -8.02 16.68 3.63
C ASP A 48 -8.35 18.18 3.77
N PRO A 49 -7.57 19.08 3.12
CA PRO A 49 -7.81 20.53 3.18
C PRO A 49 -9.19 20.93 2.69
N VAL A 50 -9.72 20.26 1.67
CA VAL A 50 -11.06 20.52 1.10
C VAL A 50 -12.14 20.16 2.12
N ILE A 51 -12.06 19.01 2.74
CA ILE A 51 -12.99 18.56 3.78
C ILE A 51 -12.95 19.52 4.98
N ARG A 52 -11.78 20.02 5.37
CA ARG A 52 -11.67 21.01 6.45
C ARG A 52 -12.35 22.33 6.12
N ILE A 53 -12.21 22.82 4.89
CA ILE A 53 -12.90 24.03 4.43
C ILE A 53 -14.41 23.82 4.43
N LEU A 54 -14.90 22.67 3.94
CA LEU A 54 -16.31 22.30 3.98
C LEU A 54 -16.85 22.20 5.42
N LEU A 55 -16.08 21.68 6.37
CA LEU A 55 -16.45 21.63 7.79
C LEU A 55 -16.61 23.04 8.39
N VAL A 56 -15.69 23.95 8.05
CA VAL A 56 -15.80 25.37 8.47
C VAL A 56 -17.06 26.01 7.87
N ALA A 57 -17.32 25.78 6.60
CA ALA A 57 -18.52 26.24 5.93
C ALA A 57 -19.81 25.67 6.58
N ALA A 58 -19.81 24.36 6.87
CA ALA A 58 -20.92 23.69 7.54
C ALA A 58 -21.21 24.27 8.93
N PHE A 59 -20.15 24.60 9.69
CA PHE A 59 -20.29 25.23 10.99
C PHE A 59 -20.98 26.60 10.91
N PHE A 60 -20.54 27.50 10.01
CA PHE A 60 -21.15 28.79 9.82
C PHE A 60 -22.58 28.70 9.27
N SER A 61 -22.81 27.80 8.30
CA SER A 61 -24.14 27.53 7.77
C SER A 61 -25.09 27.04 8.87
N LEU A 62 -24.62 26.13 9.76
CA LEU A 62 -25.41 25.62 10.87
C LEU A 62 -25.83 26.76 11.85
N VAL A 63 -24.89 27.64 12.19
CA VAL A 63 -25.18 28.78 13.08
C VAL A 63 -26.28 29.66 12.50
N ILE A 64 -26.21 30.00 11.20
CA ILE A 64 -27.22 30.81 10.53
C ILE A 64 -28.55 30.06 10.42
N SER A 65 -28.52 28.77 10.07
CA SER A 65 -29.72 27.94 9.96
C SER A 65 -30.53 27.86 11.26
N ILE A 66 -29.84 27.80 12.41
CA ILE A 66 -30.50 27.82 13.73
C ILE A 66 -31.23 29.16 13.98
N ILE A 67 -30.66 30.27 13.52
CA ILE A 67 -31.25 31.61 13.72
C ILE A 67 -32.42 31.80 12.76
N GLU A 68 -32.33 31.33 11.52
CA GLU A 68 -33.33 31.55 10.47
C GLU A 68 -34.40 30.44 10.40
N ASN A 69 -34.21 29.29 11.10
CA ASN A 69 -35.02 28.09 10.99
C ASN A 69 -35.07 27.51 9.58
N GLU A 70 -34.03 27.76 8.75
CA GLU A 70 -33.85 27.19 7.40
C GLU A 70 -32.67 26.25 7.34
N TYR A 71 -32.90 24.94 7.24
CA TYR A 71 -31.85 23.91 7.36
C TYR A 71 -31.45 23.28 6.03
N ALA A 72 -32.10 23.62 4.92
CA ALA A 72 -31.92 22.92 3.64
C ALA A 72 -30.47 23.01 3.13
N GLU A 73 -29.85 24.20 3.21
CA GLU A 73 -28.45 24.41 2.78
C GLU A 73 -27.45 23.65 3.66
N THR A 74 -27.63 23.74 4.97
CA THR A 74 -26.77 23.05 5.95
C THR A 74 -26.83 21.53 5.79
N ILE A 75 -28.02 20.96 5.59
CA ILE A 75 -28.20 19.51 5.32
C ILE A 75 -27.46 19.14 4.04
N GLY A 76 -27.55 19.97 2.99
CA GLY A 76 -26.83 19.74 1.73
C GLY A 76 -25.31 19.67 1.93
N ILE A 77 -24.74 20.57 2.72
CA ILE A 77 -23.29 20.59 3.01
C ILE A 77 -22.88 19.35 3.81
N PHE A 78 -23.60 18.99 4.87
CA PHE A 78 -23.31 17.78 5.64
C PHE A 78 -23.44 16.51 4.78
N PHE A 79 -24.43 16.46 3.90
CA PHE A 79 -24.60 15.35 2.97
C PHE A 79 -23.43 15.25 1.98
N ALA A 80 -22.95 16.38 1.45
CA ALA A 80 -21.78 16.44 0.58
C ALA A 80 -20.51 15.95 1.30
N ILE A 81 -20.27 16.38 2.53
CA ILE A 81 -19.14 15.90 3.35
C ILE A 81 -19.24 14.39 3.59
N PHE A 82 -20.43 13.91 3.94
CA PHE A 82 -20.66 12.47 4.17
C PHE A 82 -20.42 11.66 2.90
N LEU A 83 -20.88 12.11 1.74
CA LEU A 83 -20.63 11.44 0.46
C LEU A 83 -19.14 11.45 0.12
N ALA A 84 -18.47 12.60 0.20
CA ALA A 84 -17.05 12.73 -0.14
C ALA A 84 -16.18 11.83 0.76
N THR A 85 -16.37 11.89 2.08
CA THR A 85 -15.62 11.05 3.02
C THR A 85 -15.98 9.57 2.91
N GLY A 86 -17.26 9.25 2.72
CA GLY A 86 -17.76 7.86 2.62
C GLY A 86 -17.30 7.17 1.35
N ILE A 87 -17.39 7.85 0.20
CA ILE A 87 -16.94 7.31 -1.10
C ILE A 87 -15.41 7.12 -1.08
N GLY A 88 -14.65 8.13 -0.63
CA GLY A 88 -13.20 8.03 -0.53
C GLY A 88 -12.75 6.89 0.40
N PHE A 89 -13.42 6.72 1.53
CA PHE A 89 -13.17 5.58 2.43
C PHE A 89 -13.50 4.23 1.76
N TYR A 90 -14.62 4.14 1.05
CA TYR A 90 -15.03 2.91 0.39
C TYR A 90 -14.02 2.47 -0.68
N PHE A 91 -13.55 3.39 -1.52
CA PHE A 91 -12.55 3.05 -2.55
C PHE A 91 -11.22 2.59 -1.93
N GLU A 92 -10.75 3.25 -0.89
CA GLU A 92 -9.51 2.86 -0.22
C GLU A 92 -9.64 1.50 0.48
N TYR A 93 -10.79 1.24 1.11
CA TYR A 93 -11.09 -0.07 1.69
C TYR A 93 -11.12 -1.18 0.64
N ASP A 94 -11.80 -0.95 -0.50
CA ASP A 94 -11.90 -1.92 -1.58
C ASP A 94 -10.55 -2.18 -2.24
N ALA A 95 -9.74 -1.14 -2.47
CA ALA A 95 -8.38 -1.26 -2.98
C ALA A 95 -7.49 -2.10 -2.04
N ASN A 96 -7.52 -1.83 -0.74
CA ASN A 96 -6.81 -2.62 0.26
C ASN A 96 -7.25 -4.08 0.28
N LYS A 97 -8.55 -4.36 0.17
CA LYS A 97 -9.08 -5.72 0.10
C LYS A 97 -8.63 -6.48 -1.15
N LYS A 98 -8.63 -5.81 -2.31
CA LYS A 98 -8.15 -6.39 -3.57
C LYS A 98 -6.66 -6.70 -3.51
N PHE A 99 -5.88 -5.81 -2.92
CA PHE A 99 -4.45 -6.05 -2.71
C PHE A 99 -4.18 -7.30 -1.84
N ASP A 100 -4.98 -7.52 -0.79
CA ASP A 100 -4.88 -8.72 0.04
C ASP A 100 -5.18 -10.00 -0.74
N LEU A 101 -6.21 -9.95 -1.60
CA LEU A 101 -6.56 -11.10 -2.43
C LEU A 101 -5.45 -11.43 -3.43
N LEU A 102 -4.81 -10.43 -4.04
CA LEU A 102 -3.70 -10.64 -4.97
C LEU A 102 -2.48 -11.27 -4.27
N ASN A 103 -2.13 -10.79 -3.08
CA ASN A 103 -1.04 -11.36 -2.29
C ASN A 103 -1.34 -12.80 -1.87
N ALA A 104 -2.59 -13.09 -1.46
CA ALA A 104 -2.98 -14.44 -1.07
C ALA A 104 -2.86 -15.45 -2.22
N VAL A 105 -3.13 -15.06 -3.46
CA VAL A 105 -2.97 -15.94 -4.64
C VAL A 105 -1.51 -16.35 -4.83
N GLY A 106 -0.55 -15.46 -4.63
CA GLY A 106 0.88 -15.77 -4.72
C GLY A 106 1.35 -16.80 -3.69
N GLU A 107 0.76 -16.82 -2.50
CA GLU A 107 1.10 -17.76 -1.43
C GLU A 107 0.45 -19.14 -1.61
N GLU A 108 -0.60 -19.26 -2.43
CA GLU A 108 -1.22 -20.55 -2.81
C GLU A 108 -0.53 -21.22 -4.00
N THR A 109 0.49 -20.61 -4.61
CA THR A 109 1.24 -21.21 -5.72
C THR A 109 1.79 -22.58 -5.30
N PRO A 110 1.52 -23.66 -6.09
CA PRO A 110 2.00 -24.99 -5.77
C PRO A 110 3.52 -25.08 -5.92
N VAL A 111 4.16 -25.77 -4.99
CA VAL A 111 5.60 -26.02 -4.97
C VAL A 111 5.84 -27.51 -4.81
N THR A 112 6.75 -28.06 -5.59
CA THR A 112 7.13 -29.48 -5.56
C THR A 112 8.12 -29.74 -4.44
N VAL A 113 7.72 -30.59 -3.48
CA VAL A 113 8.55 -30.98 -2.33
C VAL A 113 8.68 -32.48 -2.21
N ILE A 114 9.74 -32.92 -1.54
CA ILE A 114 9.94 -34.33 -1.16
C ILE A 114 9.69 -34.43 0.34
N ARG A 115 8.62 -35.14 0.72
CA ARG A 115 8.29 -35.50 2.11
C ARG A 115 7.93 -36.96 2.24
N ASN A 116 8.35 -37.62 3.31
CA ASN A 116 8.17 -39.07 3.52
C ASN A 116 8.68 -39.94 2.33
N GLY A 117 9.75 -39.52 1.67
CA GLY A 117 10.30 -40.22 0.48
C GLY A 117 9.43 -40.12 -0.77
N LYS A 118 8.41 -39.23 -0.79
CA LYS A 118 7.50 -39.03 -1.93
C LYS A 118 7.50 -37.59 -2.40
N VAL A 119 7.51 -37.42 -3.71
CA VAL A 119 7.30 -36.13 -4.34
C VAL A 119 5.84 -35.77 -4.22
N ARG A 120 5.53 -34.53 -3.76
CA ARG A 120 4.19 -33.99 -3.66
C ARG A 120 4.21 -32.49 -3.91
N GLU A 121 3.07 -31.93 -4.34
CA GLU A 121 2.87 -30.50 -4.44
C GLU A 121 2.17 -29.98 -3.17
N ILE A 122 2.69 -28.89 -2.65
CA ILE A 122 2.10 -28.18 -1.52
C ILE A 122 2.04 -26.68 -1.82
N PRO A 123 1.11 -25.91 -1.22
CA PRO A 123 1.14 -24.46 -1.30
C PRO A 123 2.44 -23.87 -0.75
N ARG A 124 2.96 -22.80 -1.37
CA ARG A 124 4.19 -22.10 -0.93
C ARG A 124 4.18 -21.78 0.56
N LYS A 125 3.05 -21.34 1.10
CA LYS A 125 2.88 -21.00 2.51
C LYS A 125 3.12 -22.14 3.49
N GLU A 126 3.01 -23.40 3.03
CA GLU A 126 3.15 -24.60 3.85
C GLU A 126 4.57 -25.15 3.93
N ILE A 127 5.50 -24.54 3.21
CA ILE A 127 6.93 -24.88 3.29
C ILE A 127 7.46 -24.55 4.68
N VAL A 128 8.31 -25.43 5.19
CA VAL A 128 8.97 -25.28 6.50
C VAL A 128 10.47 -25.49 6.38
N VAL A 129 11.20 -25.01 7.37
CA VAL A 129 12.66 -25.23 7.46
C VAL A 129 12.95 -26.75 7.50
N GLY A 130 13.86 -27.19 6.64
CA GLY A 130 14.25 -28.59 6.49
C GLY A 130 13.52 -29.33 5.36
N ASP A 131 12.50 -28.73 4.71
CA ASP A 131 11.89 -29.29 3.52
C ASP A 131 12.90 -29.43 2.37
N ILE A 132 12.70 -30.45 1.55
CA ILE A 132 13.44 -30.67 0.32
C ILE A 132 12.53 -30.18 -0.82
N VAL A 133 12.97 -29.16 -1.53
CA VAL A 133 12.23 -28.55 -2.67
C VAL A 133 12.93 -28.92 -3.97
N VAL A 134 12.14 -29.29 -4.97
CA VAL A 134 12.59 -29.51 -6.34
C VAL A 134 12.44 -28.23 -7.12
N LEU A 135 13.49 -27.81 -7.79
CA LEU A 135 13.55 -26.57 -8.57
C LEU A 135 13.61 -26.89 -10.06
N ASN A 136 12.64 -26.38 -10.82
CA ASN A 136 12.58 -26.55 -12.28
C ASN A 136 12.65 -25.20 -12.98
N THR A 137 13.06 -25.20 -14.23
CA THR A 137 13.10 -24.01 -15.09
C THR A 137 11.75 -23.31 -15.13
N GLY A 138 11.75 -21.99 -14.96
CA GLY A 138 10.56 -21.13 -14.93
C GLY A 138 9.89 -21.01 -13.56
N GLU A 139 10.30 -21.79 -12.56
CA GLU A 139 9.74 -21.71 -11.21
C GLU A 139 10.44 -20.64 -10.37
N GLU A 140 9.67 -19.99 -9.53
CA GLU A 140 10.19 -19.07 -8.52
C GLU A 140 10.63 -19.85 -7.28
N ILE A 141 11.82 -19.55 -6.75
CA ILE A 141 12.36 -20.17 -5.55
C ILE A 141 11.54 -19.73 -4.34
N PRO A 142 10.91 -20.68 -3.61
CA PRO A 142 9.87 -20.36 -2.63
C PRO A 142 10.38 -19.95 -1.26
N ALA A 143 11.63 -20.27 -0.93
CA ALA A 143 12.27 -20.01 0.37
C ALA A 143 13.79 -19.96 0.21
N ASP A 144 14.53 -19.45 1.18
CA ASP A 144 15.99 -19.52 1.15
C ASP A 144 16.47 -20.91 1.55
N GLY A 145 17.48 -21.41 0.86
CA GLY A 145 18.02 -22.74 1.15
C GLY A 145 19.36 -23.03 0.50
N ILE A 146 19.88 -24.20 0.84
CA ILE A 146 21.15 -24.72 0.32
C ILE A 146 20.86 -25.82 -0.71
N LEU A 147 21.56 -25.75 -1.83
CA LEU A 147 21.48 -26.77 -2.88
C LEU A 147 22.08 -28.07 -2.40
N LEU A 148 21.33 -29.15 -2.60
CA LEU A 148 21.79 -30.54 -2.44
C LEU A 148 22.22 -31.13 -3.78
N GLU A 149 21.57 -30.65 -4.86
CA GLU A 149 21.86 -31.04 -6.25
C GLU A 149 21.66 -29.81 -7.15
N ALA A 150 22.54 -29.65 -8.13
CA ALA A 150 22.46 -28.62 -9.15
C ALA A 150 22.99 -29.14 -10.47
N ILE A 151 22.13 -29.15 -11.51
CA ILE A 151 22.47 -29.56 -12.85
C ILE A 151 22.27 -28.38 -13.78
N SER A 152 23.38 -27.76 -14.20
CA SER A 152 23.38 -26.53 -15.04
C SER A 152 22.43 -25.46 -14.55
N LEU A 153 22.31 -25.33 -13.23
CA LEU A 153 21.32 -24.44 -12.62
C LEU A 153 21.73 -22.97 -12.79
N GLN A 154 20.88 -22.20 -13.43
CA GLN A 154 21.00 -20.75 -13.58
C GLN A 154 19.79 -20.06 -12.94
N VAL A 155 20.07 -19.04 -12.14
CA VAL A 155 19.03 -18.32 -11.39
C VAL A 155 19.11 -16.83 -11.70
N ASN A 156 17.95 -16.22 -11.89
CA ASN A 156 17.82 -14.78 -11.99
C ASN A 156 17.68 -14.19 -10.57
N GLU A 157 18.70 -13.50 -10.11
CA GLU A 157 18.76 -12.85 -8.80
C GLU A 157 18.55 -11.34 -8.88
N SER A 158 18.08 -10.81 -10.02
CA SER A 158 17.95 -9.37 -10.25
C SER A 158 17.09 -8.63 -9.23
N ASN A 159 16.15 -9.35 -8.59
CA ASN A 159 15.29 -8.79 -7.54
C ASN A 159 16.06 -8.48 -6.24
N LEU A 160 17.21 -9.11 -6.02
CA LEU A 160 18.01 -8.99 -4.80
C LEU A 160 19.36 -8.32 -5.06
N THR A 161 20.05 -8.71 -6.13
CA THR A 161 21.43 -8.29 -6.44
C THR A 161 21.54 -7.43 -7.69
N GLY A 162 20.52 -7.46 -8.56
CA GLY A 162 20.55 -6.86 -9.89
C GLY A 162 21.12 -7.78 -10.98
N GLU A 163 21.58 -8.99 -10.63
CA GLU A 163 22.20 -9.94 -11.57
C GLU A 163 21.14 -10.80 -12.26
N LEU A 164 21.13 -10.80 -13.61
CA LEU A 164 20.12 -11.50 -14.40
C LEU A 164 20.37 -13.01 -14.54
N MET A 165 21.63 -13.44 -14.50
CA MET A 165 22.00 -14.84 -14.65
C MET A 165 23.17 -15.18 -13.72
N VAL A 166 22.89 -15.94 -12.67
CA VAL A 166 23.88 -16.43 -11.72
C VAL A 166 23.95 -17.95 -11.82
N ASN A 167 25.15 -18.48 -12.05
CA ASN A 167 25.35 -19.94 -12.07
C ASN A 167 25.40 -20.46 -10.65
N LYS A 168 24.55 -21.42 -10.34
CA LYS A 168 24.50 -22.07 -9.04
C LYS A 168 25.07 -23.48 -9.13
N THR A 169 25.92 -23.85 -8.16
CA THR A 169 26.61 -25.13 -8.15
C THR A 169 26.89 -25.59 -6.72
N ILE A 170 26.98 -26.92 -6.53
CA ILE A 170 27.43 -27.56 -5.28
C ILE A 170 28.92 -27.86 -5.28
N ASN A 171 29.62 -27.66 -6.40
CA ASN A 171 31.02 -27.90 -6.52
C ASN A 171 31.84 -26.70 -6.02
N GLU A 172 32.44 -26.83 -4.85
CA GLU A 172 33.23 -25.74 -4.22
C GLU A 172 34.33 -25.17 -5.11
N LYS A 173 34.87 -25.95 -6.05
CA LYS A 173 35.92 -25.49 -6.99
C LYS A 173 35.39 -24.52 -8.06
N LEU A 174 34.08 -24.45 -8.22
CA LEU A 174 33.41 -23.64 -9.21
C LEU A 174 32.63 -22.50 -8.53
N PHE A 175 32.85 -22.26 -7.24
CA PHE A 175 32.21 -21.14 -6.54
C PHE A 175 32.75 -19.82 -7.05
N ASP A 176 31.83 -18.89 -7.26
CA ASP A 176 32.17 -17.52 -7.60
C ASP A 176 32.42 -16.75 -6.29
N GLU A 177 33.67 -16.33 -6.09
CA GLU A 177 34.08 -15.59 -4.89
C GLU A 177 33.57 -14.13 -4.89
N GLU A 178 33.20 -13.59 -6.07
CA GLU A 178 32.67 -12.23 -6.23
C GLU A 178 31.14 -12.17 -6.12
N ALA A 179 30.45 -13.33 -6.12
CA ALA A 179 29.01 -13.39 -6.04
C ALA A 179 28.48 -12.85 -4.70
N THR A 180 27.40 -12.09 -4.76
CA THR A 180 26.75 -11.52 -3.54
C THR A 180 26.26 -12.62 -2.58
N TYR A 181 25.75 -13.71 -3.13
CA TYR A 181 25.35 -14.90 -2.38
C TYR A 181 26.17 -16.13 -2.80
N PRO A 182 26.50 -17.04 -1.86
CA PRO A 182 27.24 -18.23 -2.16
C PRO A 182 26.65 -19.04 -3.33
N SER A 183 27.51 -19.63 -4.17
CA SER A 183 27.06 -20.35 -5.36
C SER A 183 26.21 -21.59 -5.05
N ASN A 184 26.24 -22.10 -3.84
CA ASN A 184 25.42 -23.22 -3.35
C ASN A 184 24.18 -22.80 -2.58
N GLU A 185 23.91 -21.49 -2.45
CA GLU A 185 22.70 -20.97 -1.84
C GLU A 185 21.74 -20.42 -2.89
N VAL A 186 20.44 -20.54 -2.63
CA VAL A 186 19.38 -19.98 -3.45
C VAL A 186 18.40 -19.22 -2.56
N MET A 187 17.90 -18.09 -3.07
CA MET A 187 17.13 -17.13 -2.30
C MET A 187 15.68 -17.08 -2.74
N ARG A 188 14.78 -16.90 -1.79
CA ARG A 188 13.34 -16.70 -2.05
C ARG A 188 13.12 -15.54 -3.02
N GLY A 189 12.16 -15.72 -3.96
CA GLY A 189 11.74 -14.67 -4.90
C GLY A 189 12.65 -14.54 -6.12
N THR A 190 13.73 -15.34 -6.21
CA THR A 190 14.53 -15.47 -7.43
C THR A 190 13.92 -16.53 -8.34
N THR A 191 14.24 -16.52 -9.63
CA THR A 191 13.61 -17.42 -10.62
C THR A 191 14.64 -18.32 -11.27
N VAL A 192 14.33 -19.59 -11.40
CA VAL A 192 15.16 -20.55 -12.15
C VAL A 192 15.03 -20.24 -13.65
N VAL A 193 16.14 -19.83 -14.27
CA VAL A 193 16.19 -19.51 -15.71
C VAL A 193 16.43 -20.75 -16.54
N ASP A 194 17.37 -21.59 -16.11
CA ASP A 194 17.72 -22.82 -16.79
C ASP A 194 18.22 -23.88 -15.79
N GLY A 195 18.17 -25.15 -16.20
CA GLY A 195 18.65 -26.27 -15.41
C GLY A 195 17.65 -26.80 -14.40
N HIS A 196 18.18 -27.59 -13.46
CA HIS A 196 17.43 -28.30 -12.43
C HIS A 196 18.22 -28.32 -11.13
N GLY A 197 17.51 -28.24 -9.99
CA GLY A 197 18.13 -28.30 -8.67
C GLY A 197 17.24 -28.94 -7.62
N ILE A 198 17.88 -29.44 -6.57
CA ILE A 198 17.21 -29.86 -5.34
C ILE A 198 17.81 -29.04 -4.21
N MET A 199 16.97 -28.34 -3.45
CA MET A 199 17.41 -27.54 -2.32
C MET A 199 16.81 -28.03 -1.01
N LYS A 200 17.52 -27.78 0.08
CA LYS A 200 17.03 -27.93 1.44
C LYS A 200 16.74 -26.53 1.99
N VAL A 201 15.51 -26.32 2.45
CA VAL A 201 15.06 -25.04 3.01
C VAL A 201 15.77 -24.79 4.35
N GLU A 202 16.36 -23.60 4.49
CA GLU A 202 17.01 -23.14 5.73
C GLU A 202 16.27 -21.98 6.40
N ARG A 203 15.66 -21.09 5.61
CA ARG A 203 14.92 -19.92 6.11
C ARG A 203 13.59 -19.79 5.41
N VAL A 204 12.56 -19.41 6.18
CA VAL A 204 11.18 -19.22 5.68
C VAL A 204 10.62 -17.87 6.15
N GLY A 205 9.62 -17.36 5.45
CA GLY A 205 8.89 -16.15 5.81
C GLY A 205 9.79 -14.92 6.00
N ASP A 206 9.61 -14.21 7.09
CA ASP A 206 10.35 -12.97 7.40
C ASP A 206 11.84 -13.19 7.69
N SER A 207 12.28 -14.43 7.90
CA SER A 207 13.69 -14.77 8.10
C SER A 207 14.49 -14.92 6.80
N THR A 208 13.81 -14.95 5.64
CA THR A 208 14.46 -14.98 4.32
C THR A 208 15.09 -13.61 3.99
N GLU A 209 16.01 -13.56 3.02
CA GLU A 209 16.65 -12.30 2.62
C GLU A 209 15.62 -11.32 2.10
N ILE A 210 14.67 -11.73 1.26
CA ILE A 210 13.58 -10.88 0.80
C ILE A 210 12.66 -10.43 1.94
N GLY A 211 12.45 -11.28 2.94
CA GLY A 211 11.69 -10.95 4.15
C GLY A 211 12.35 -9.84 4.97
N LYS A 212 13.68 -9.89 5.13
CA LYS A 212 14.45 -8.84 5.81
C LYS A 212 14.37 -7.51 5.06
N VAL A 213 14.51 -7.54 3.72
CA VAL A 213 14.38 -6.35 2.87
C VAL A 213 12.97 -5.76 2.96
N ALA A 214 11.93 -6.59 2.87
CA ALA A 214 10.54 -6.16 2.98
C ALA A 214 10.25 -5.50 4.34
N ARG A 215 10.79 -6.04 5.43
CA ARG A 215 10.67 -5.48 6.76
C ARG A 215 11.38 -4.12 6.88
N GLN A 216 12.60 -4.00 6.38
CA GLN A 216 13.34 -2.73 6.38
C GLN A 216 12.65 -1.67 5.53
N ALA A 217 12.12 -2.04 4.35
CA ALA A 217 11.36 -1.14 3.50
C ALA A 217 10.07 -0.63 4.18
N THR A 218 9.45 -1.44 5.04
CA THR A 218 8.26 -1.03 5.80
C THR A 218 8.60 -0.05 6.94
N GLU A 219 9.81 -0.08 7.44
CA GLU A 219 10.29 0.83 8.49
C GLU A 219 10.83 2.16 7.92
N GLN A 220 11.23 2.19 6.66
CA GLN A 220 11.66 3.41 5.97
C GLN A 220 10.46 4.09 5.33
N SER A 221 10.37 5.41 5.55
CA SER A 221 9.32 6.28 5.00
C SER A 221 9.12 6.04 3.50
N GLU A 222 7.87 6.03 3.06
CA GLU A 222 7.49 5.98 1.65
C GLU A 222 8.19 7.11 0.87
N GLU A 223 9.25 6.80 0.16
CA GLU A 223 9.84 7.74 -0.79
C GLU A 223 8.87 7.89 -1.96
N GLU A 224 8.35 9.11 -2.13
CA GLU A 224 7.46 9.41 -3.23
C GLU A 224 8.17 9.21 -4.58
N THR A 225 7.49 8.57 -5.52
CA THR A 225 8.03 8.43 -6.88
C THR A 225 8.21 9.81 -7.54
N PRO A 226 9.20 9.99 -8.44
CA PRO A 226 9.40 11.26 -9.17
C PRO A 226 8.14 11.74 -9.90
N LEU A 227 7.32 10.81 -10.40
CA LEU A 227 6.03 11.12 -11.03
C LEU A 227 5.05 11.70 -10.00
N ASN A 228 4.94 11.08 -8.82
CA ASN A 228 4.05 11.54 -7.76
C ASN A 228 4.44 12.95 -7.28
N ILE A 229 5.74 13.22 -7.13
CA ILE A 229 6.25 14.56 -6.79
C ILE A 229 5.85 15.60 -7.85
N GLN A 230 5.92 15.25 -9.15
CA GLN A 230 5.51 16.17 -10.22
C GLN A 230 4.00 16.40 -10.23
N LEU A 231 3.20 15.35 -10.04
CA LEU A 231 1.73 15.44 -9.95
C LEU A 231 1.30 16.29 -8.75
N THR A 232 1.92 16.10 -7.59
CA THR A 232 1.68 16.89 -6.38
C THR A 232 2.02 18.36 -6.59
N LYS A 233 3.15 18.67 -7.27
CA LYS A 233 3.50 20.05 -7.63
C LYS A 233 2.48 20.68 -8.58
N LEU A 234 2.02 19.93 -9.59
CA LEU A 234 1.01 20.39 -10.55
C LEU A 234 -0.34 20.63 -9.85
N ALA A 235 -0.78 19.69 -9.01
CA ALA A 235 -1.99 19.84 -8.20
C ALA A 235 -1.92 21.06 -7.28
N GLY A 236 -0.77 21.28 -6.62
CA GLY A 236 -0.52 22.44 -5.80
C GLY A 236 -0.54 23.77 -6.58
N PHE A 237 -0.04 23.78 -7.82
CA PHE A 237 -0.11 24.96 -8.70
C PHE A 237 -1.55 25.27 -9.11
N ILE A 238 -2.31 24.27 -9.57
CA ILE A 238 -3.74 24.41 -9.92
C ILE A 238 -4.55 24.86 -8.70
N GLY A 239 -4.29 24.26 -7.53
CA GLY A 239 -4.93 24.64 -6.28
C GLY A 239 -4.68 26.10 -5.90
N LYS A 240 -3.45 26.62 -6.07
CA LYS A 240 -3.13 28.03 -5.84
C LYS A 240 -3.90 28.97 -6.77
N ILE A 241 -4.00 28.62 -8.06
CA ILE A 241 -4.77 29.41 -9.04
C ILE A 241 -6.25 29.38 -8.64
N GLY A 242 -6.82 28.22 -8.36
CA GLY A 242 -8.21 28.06 -7.93
C GLY A 242 -8.52 28.86 -6.66
N PHE A 243 -7.64 28.78 -5.66
CA PHE A 243 -7.77 29.54 -4.42
C PHE A 243 -7.71 31.05 -4.66
N THR A 244 -6.82 31.52 -5.54
CA THR A 244 -6.71 32.94 -5.88
C THR A 244 -7.97 33.44 -6.56
N ILE A 245 -8.50 32.70 -7.53
CA ILE A 245 -9.74 33.06 -8.23
C ILE A 245 -10.92 33.05 -7.26
N ALA A 246 -11.04 32.04 -6.41
CA ALA A 246 -12.10 31.94 -5.41
C ALA A 246 -12.04 33.09 -4.42
N THR A 247 -10.86 33.48 -3.94
CA THR A 247 -10.65 34.61 -3.03
C THR A 247 -11.02 35.95 -3.69
N LEU A 248 -10.60 36.17 -4.94
CA LEU A 248 -10.97 37.36 -5.69
C LEU A 248 -12.48 37.43 -5.92
N THR A 249 -13.10 36.32 -6.30
CA THR A 249 -14.56 36.22 -6.48
C THR A 249 -15.28 36.57 -5.18
N PHE A 250 -14.85 35.99 -4.06
CA PHE A 250 -15.41 36.25 -2.73
C PHE A 250 -15.33 37.76 -2.39
N ILE A 251 -14.13 38.34 -2.51
CA ILE A 251 -13.94 39.78 -2.15
C ILE A 251 -14.77 40.68 -3.03
N VAL A 252 -14.73 40.49 -4.37
CA VAL A 252 -15.41 41.40 -5.32
C VAL A 252 -16.91 41.34 -5.16
N PHE A 253 -17.50 40.15 -5.09
CA PHE A 253 -18.94 39.99 -5.00
C PHE A 253 -19.47 40.39 -3.61
N THR A 254 -18.75 40.02 -2.54
CA THR A 254 -19.10 40.46 -1.18
C THR A 254 -19.06 41.98 -1.06
N ALA A 255 -17.99 42.64 -1.56
CA ALA A 255 -17.85 44.07 -1.50
C ALA A 255 -18.95 44.77 -2.31
N LYS A 256 -19.29 44.25 -3.51
CA LYS A 256 -20.35 44.80 -4.35
C LYS A 256 -21.71 44.77 -3.67
N ASP A 257 -22.12 43.61 -3.16
CA ASP A 257 -23.44 43.47 -2.55
C ASP A 257 -23.51 44.16 -1.18
N LEU A 258 -22.41 44.13 -0.43
CA LEU A 258 -22.30 44.85 0.82
C LEU A 258 -22.41 46.39 0.60
N TYR A 259 -21.72 46.93 -0.40
CA TYR A 259 -21.82 48.34 -0.77
C TYR A 259 -23.25 48.71 -1.18
N SER A 260 -23.89 47.86 -2.02
CA SER A 260 -25.28 48.07 -2.43
C SER A 260 -26.26 48.06 -1.24
N TYR A 261 -26.06 47.14 -0.31
CA TYR A 261 -26.88 46.98 0.89
C TYR A 261 -26.73 48.18 1.84
N LEU A 262 -25.51 48.64 2.09
CA LEU A 262 -25.18 49.75 2.98
C LEU A 262 -25.68 51.11 2.45
N ASN A 263 -25.78 51.27 1.14
CA ASN A 263 -26.31 52.50 0.55
C ASN A 263 -27.82 52.62 0.65
N VAL A 264 -28.52 51.52 0.89
CA VAL A 264 -30.00 51.50 0.93
C VAL A 264 -30.53 51.32 2.36
N ASN A 265 -29.77 50.64 3.22
CA ASN A 265 -30.23 50.28 4.57
C ASN A 265 -29.28 50.84 5.65
N GLU A 266 -29.83 51.41 6.70
CA GLU A 266 -29.08 51.71 7.92
C GLU A 266 -29.02 50.47 8.81
N ILE A 267 -27.81 50.17 9.30
CA ILE A 267 -27.61 49.03 10.21
C ILE A 267 -27.90 49.52 11.64
N THR A 268 -29.16 49.47 12.03
CA THR A 268 -29.58 49.84 13.40
C THR A 268 -29.97 48.60 14.21
N ASP A 269 -30.37 47.50 13.57
CA ASP A 269 -30.96 46.33 14.21
C ASP A 269 -30.18 45.04 13.97
N TRP A 270 -30.42 44.03 14.81
CA TRP A 270 -29.93 42.68 14.67
C TRP A 270 -30.19 42.07 13.27
N HIS A 271 -31.33 42.39 12.68
CA HIS A 271 -31.70 41.93 11.32
C HIS A 271 -30.74 42.46 10.24
N GLY A 272 -30.22 43.68 10.38
CA GLY A 272 -29.22 44.24 9.48
C GLY A 272 -27.89 43.49 9.53
N TRP A 273 -27.42 43.12 10.71
CA TRP A 273 -26.21 42.28 10.88
C TRP A 273 -26.41 40.90 10.31
N MET A 274 -27.59 40.31 10.46
CA MET A 274 -27.93 39.01 9.87
C MET A 274 -27.94 39.06 8.34
N ALA A 275 -28.45 40.12 7.73
CA ALA A 275 -28.42 40.30 6.28
C ALA A 275 -26.97 40.37 5.76
N ILE A 276 -26.08 41.07 6.45
CA ILE A 276 -24.65 41.13 6.12
C ILE A 276 -24.04 39.76 6.25
N ALA A 277 -24.27 39.03 7.33
CA ALA A 277 -23.76 37.69 7.54
C ALA A 277 -24.21 36.73 6.42
N ARG A 278 -25.45 36.84 5.97
CA ARG A 278 -26.01 36.07 4.84
C ARG A 278 -25.31 36.39 3.51
N ILE A 279 -25.05 37.68 3.22
CA ILE A 279 -24.27 38.06 2.02
C ILE A 279 -22.88 37.47 2.06
N VAL A 280 -22.19 37.59 3.18
CA VAL A 280 -20.83 37.02 3.35
C VAL A 280 -20.84 35.50 3.20
N LEU A 281 -21.77 34.78 3.84
CA LEU A 281 -21.89 33.34 3.76
C LEU A 281 -22.17 32.86 2.33
N LYS A 282 -23.11 33.50 1.63
CA LYS A 282 -23.46 33.21 0.25
C LYS A 282 -22.22 33.21 -0.65
N TYR A 283 -21.40 34.25 -0.59
CA TYR A 283 -20.19 34.33 -1.43
C TYR A 283 -19.04 33.48 -0.90
N PHE A 284 -18.99 33.23 0.41
CA PHE A 284 -18.08 32.27 0.99
C PHE A 284 -18.37 30.83 0.46
N MET A 285 -19.63 30.43 0.44
CA MET A 285 -20.05 29.13 -0.13
C MET A 285 -19.74 29.04 -1.63
N MET A 286 -19.95 30.11 -2.39
CA MET A 286 -19.58 30.17 -3.80
C MET A 286 -18.06 30.00 -3.99
N ALA A 287 -17.26 30.66 -3.17
CA ALA A 287 -15.79 30.50 -3.19
C ALA A 287 -15.33 29.08 -2.83
N VAL A 288 -15.97 28.48 -1.81
CA VAL A 288 -15.70 27.08 -1.43
C VAL A 288 -16.01 26.13 -2.60
N THR A 289 -17.15 26.32 -3.27
CA THR A 289 -17.51 25.51 -4.45
C THR A 289 -16.46 25.65 -5.56
N LEU A 290 -15.96 26.85 -5.82
CA LEU A 290 -14.89 27.08 -6.80
C LEU A 290 -13.59 26.40 -6.42
N ILE A 291 -13.22 26.39 -5.13
CA ILE A 291 -12.03 25.69 -4.64
C ILE A 291 -12.18 24.18 -4.84
N VAL A 292 -13.33 23.60 -4.44
CA VAL A 292 -13.60 22.16 -4.57
C VAL A 292 -13.51 21.71 -6.03
N VAL A 293 -14.10 22.47 -6.96
CA VAL A 293 -14.05 22.16 -8.40
C VAL A 293 -12.63 22.33 -8.98
N ALA A 294 -11.85 23.28 -8.46
CA ALA A 294 -10.49 23.56 -8.93
C ALA A 294 -9.45 22.57 -8.43
N VAL A 295 -9.69 21.88 -7.31
CA VAL A 295 -8.75 20.89 -6.77
C VAL A 295 -8.96 19.55 -7.47
N PRO A 296 -7.95 19.03 -8.20
CA PRO A 296 -8.04 17.74 -8.87
C PRO A 296 -7.92 16.61 -7.83
N GLU A 297 -9.03 16.13 -7.30
CA GLU A 297 -9.09 15.11 -6.24
C GLU A 297 -8.50 13.73 -6.63
N GLY A 298 -8.24 13.50 -7.92
CA GLY A 298 -7.75 12.20 -8.43
C GLY A 298 -6.25 12.14 -8.74
N LEU A 299 -5.49 13.21 -8.55
CA LEU A 299 -4.07 13.24 -8.92
C LEU A 299 -3.11 12.56 -7.91
N PRO A 300 -3.40 12.47 -6.60
CA PRO A 300 -2.51 11.81 -5.64
C PRO A 300 -2.90 10.36 -5.28
N MET A 301 -3.80 9.71 -6.00
CA MET A 301 -4.19 8.31 -5.74
C MET A 301 -3.39 7.31 -6.58
#